data_fd2c6c1c29839ffc485d0051df0a7244
#
_entry.id   fd2c6c1c29839ffc485d0051df0a7244
#
_cell.length_a   1.000
_cell.length_b   1.000
_cell.length_c   1.000
_cell.angle_alpha   90.00
_cell.angle_beta   90.00
_cell.angle_gamma   90.00
#
_symmetry.space_group_name_H-M   'P 1'
#
loop_
_entity.id
_entity.type
_entity.pdbx_description
1 polymer ?
#
loop_
_entity_poly.entity_id
_entity_poly.type
_entity_poly.pdbx_seq_one_letter_code
_entity_poly.pdbx_strand_id
1 'polypeptide(L)'
;MSKQVNVNFHQTFKPECQYISSILDIADGITWRSVKDISAVTGIPQGTSSGKVEPHISYAEYMGLVKSEKQIKLSRTDLGKIIYMEDPGLQELLTKTLLHAMILRQENGADMWSDIFNSIFPKYRNGIKKELLILELNQLYANKVTTKN
;
A
#
# COMPACT_ATOMS: atom_id res chain seq x y z
N MET A 1 -6.32 22.06 -5.57
CA MET A 1 -5.40 21.23 -6.39
C MET A 1 -5.97 19.80 -6.40
N SER A 2 -6.22 19.24 -7.58
CA SER A 2 -6.67 17.85 -7.67
C SER A 2 -5.53 16.94 -7.22
N LYS A 3 -5.79 16.06 -6.23
CA LYS A 3 -4.85 15.03 -5.77
C LYS A 3 -4.53 14.12 -6.96
N GLN A 4 -3.26 13.99 -7.30
CA GLN A 4 -2.85 13.06 -8.36
C GLN A 4 -3.07 11.63 -7.85
N VAL A 5 -3.92 10.87 -8.54
CA VAL A 5 -4.25 9.50 -8.18
C VAL A 5 -3.15 8.55 -8.66
N ASN A 6 -2.56 7.80 -7.75
CA ASN A 6 -1.58 6.76 -8.09
C ASN A 6 -2.25 5.38 -8.05
N VAL A 7 -2.81 4.95 -9.18
CA VAL A 7 -3.47 3.64 -9.30
C VAL A 7 -2.49 2.49 -9.45
N ASN A 8 -1.22 2.75 -9.74
CA ASN A 8 -0.21 1.73 -10.02
C ASN A 8 0.90 1.67 -8.97
N PHE A 9 0.65 2.12 -7.73
CA PHE A 9 1.65 2.08 -6.66
C PHE A 9 2.18 0.66 -6.39
N HIS A 10 1.33 -0.34 -6.60
CA HIS A 10 1.64 -1.75 -6.36
C HIS A 10 2.49 -2.40 -7.48
N GLN A 11 2.68 -1.73 -8.62
CA GLN A 11 3.49 -2.23 -9.77
C GLN A 11 3.19 -3.69 -10.13
N THR A 12 1.92 -4.12 -10.08
CA THR A 12 1.43 -5.49 -10.28
C THR A 12 1.74 -6.49 -9.15
N PHE A 13 2.48 -6.11 -8.12
CA PHE A 13 2.74 -6.97 -6.96
C PHE A 13 1.58 -6.92 -5.96
N LYS A 14 1.18 -8.07 -5.45
CA LYS A 14 0.24 -8.18 -4.32
C LYS A 14 0.96 -7.88 -3.00
N PRO A 15 0.24 -7.45 -1.95
CA PRO A 15 0.85 -7.26 -0.63
C PRO A 15 1.30 -8.60 -0.05
N GLU A 16 2.54 -8.65 0.42
CA GLU A 16 3.12 -9.79 1.10
C GLU A 16 3.42 -9.42 2.55
N CYS A 17 2.73 -10.05 3.51
CA CYS A 17 2.86 -9.72 4.94
C CYS A 17 4.32 -9.79 5.42
N GLN A 18 5.09 -10.75 4.94
CA GLN A 18 6.50 -10.89 5.28
C GLN A 18 7.31 -9.64 4.91
N TYR A 19 7.09 -9.08 3.72
CA TYR A 19 7.83 -7.89 3.28
C TYR A 19 7.34 -6.62 3.99
N ILE A 20 6.04 -6.51 4.24
CA ILE A 20 5.46 -5.39 5.01
C ILE A 20 5.97 -5.44 6.46
N SER A 21 6.04 -6.62 7.07
CA SER A 21 6.64 -6.84 8.39
C SER A 21 8.10 -6.43 8.42
N SER A 22 8.91 -6.83 7.44
CA SER A 22 10.32 -6.43 7.36
C SER A 22 10.50 -4.91 7.19
N ILE A 23 9.60 -4.24 6.45
CA ILE A 23 9.59 -2.78 6.34
C ILE A 23 9.22 -2.13 7.67
N LEU A 24 8.24 -2.67 8.39
CA LEU A 24 7.86 -2.20 9.71
C LEU A 24 9.01 -2.34 10.71
N ASP A 25 9.76 -3.43 10.63
CA ASP A 25 10.91 -3.71 11.50
C ASP A 25 12.01 -2.65 11.36
N ILE A 26 12.38 -2.29 10.15
CA ILE A 26 13.44 -1.30 9.88
C ILE A 26 13.00 0.16 9.99
N ALA A 27 11.71 0.44 10.24
CA ALA A 27 11.16 1.79 10.29
C ALA A 27 11.46 2.47 11.63
N ASP A 28 12.73 2.81 11.86
CA ASP A 28 13.25 3.38 13.11
C ASP A 28 13.03 4.91 13.25
N GLY A 29 12.70 5.61 12.17
CA GLY A 29 12.51 7.06 12.14
C GLY A 29 13.82 7.87 12.12
N ILE A 30 14.95 7.22 12.01
CA ILE A 30 16.28 7.85 12.12
C ILE A 30 17.14 7.59 10.88
N THR A 31 17.18 6.34 10.43
CA THR A 31 18.12 5.89 9.40
C THR A 31 17.62 6.19 7.99
N TRP A 32 18.41 6.90 7.21
CA TRP A 32 18.22 7.09 5.78
C TRP A 32 18.74 5.88 5.01
N ARG A 33 17.93 5.34 4.10
CA ARG A 33 18.28 4.16 3.30
C ARG A 33 17.93 4.40 1.83
N SER A 34 18.72 3.84 0.94
CA SER A 34 18.31 3.68 -0.46
C SER A 34 17.41 2.44 -0.61
N VAL A 35 16.71 2.33 -1.74
CA VAL A 35 15.95 1.11 -2.10
C VAL A 35 16.84 -0.14 -2.05
N LYS A 36 18.10 0.00 -2.50
CA LYS A 36 19.09 -1.08 -2.49
C LYS A 36 19.48 -1.48 -1.05
N ASP A 37 19.65 -0.52 -0.16
CA ASP A 37 19.95 -0.80 1.25
C ASP A 37 18.78 -1.51 1.92
N ILE A 38 17.54 -1.08 1.64
CA ILE A 38 16.33 -1.75 2.16
C ILE A 38 16.28 -3.19 1.66
N SER A 39 16.49 -3.42 0.37
CA SER A 39 16.56 -4.78 -0.18
C SER A 39 17.61 -5.63 0.52
N ALA A 40 18.81 -5.08 0.76
CA ALA A 40 19.92 -5.79 1.41
C ALA A 40 19.60 -6.20 2.86
N VAL A 41 18.97 -5.30 3.63
CA VAL A 41 18.68 -5.57 5.06
C VAL A 41 17.40 -6.36 5.29
N THR A 42 16.43 -6.28 4.36
CA THR A 42 15.13 -6.96 4.51
C THR A 42 15.02 -8.25 3.72
N GLY A 43 15.90 -8.47 2.75
CA GLY A 43 15.79 -9.57 1.79
C GLY A 43 14.66 -9.41 0.76
N ILE A 44 14.02 -8.24 0.69
CA ILE A 44 12.98 -7.97 -0.31
C ILE A 44 13.62 -7.90 -1.70
N PRO A 45 13.16 -8.71 -2.68
CA PRO A 45 13.77 -8.76 -3.99
C PRO A 45 13.73 -7.40 -4.71
N GLN A 46 14.88 -7.00 -5.25
CA GLN A 46 15.04 -5.78 -6.02
C GLN A 46 15.83 -6.10 -7.30
N GLY A 47 15.17 -5.97 -8.44
CA GLY A 47 15.81 -6.10 -9.76
C GLY A 47 16.40 -4.79 -10.27
N THR A 48 17.02 -4.83 -11.42
CA THR A 48 17.59 -3.64 -12.09
C THR A 48 16.54 -2.71 -12.68
N SER A 49 15.40 -3.26 -13.15
CA SER A 49 14.32 -2.51 -13.79
C SER A 49 13.01 -2.51 -13.01
N SER A 50 12.83 -3.42 -12.07
CA SER A 50 11.65 -3.50 -11.20
C SER A 50 12.01 -4.20 -9.90
N GLY A 51 11.29 -3.94 -8.85
CA GLY A 51 11.52 -4.54 -7.55
C GLY A 51 10.33 -4.45 -6.63
N LYS A 52 10.35 -5.22 -5.57
CA LYS A 52 9.25 -5.30 -4.61
C LYS A 52 9.38 -4.30 -3.45
N VAL A 53 10.51 -3.59 -3.31
CA VAL A 53 10.75 -2.69 -2.17
C VAL A 53 9.76 -1.52 -2.19
N GLU A 54 9.74 -0.71 -3.24
CA GLU A 54 8.88 0.49 -3.32
C GLU A 54 7.38 0.15 -3.24
N PRO A 55 6.85 -0.87 -3.96
CA PRO A 55 5.46 -1.28 -3.79
C PRO A 55 5.11 -1.66 -2.36
N HIS A 56 5.98 -2.37 -1.64
CA HIS A 56 5.69 -2.78 -0.27
C HIS A 56 5.84 -1.64 0.75
N ILE A 57 6.71 -0.65 0.50
CA ILE A 57 6.70 0.60 1.26
C ILE A 57 5.35 1.31 1.07
N SER A 58 4.87 1.44 -0.16
CA SER A 58 3.57 2.05 -0.45
C SER A 58 2.41 1.31 0.21
N TYR A 59 2.42 -0.03 0.21
CA TYR A 59 1.44 -0.81 0.97
C TYR A 59 1.49 -0.48 2.46
N ALA A 60 2.68 -0.47 3.06
CA ALA A 60 2.86 -0.16 4.48
C ALA A 60 2.36 1.26 4.83
N GLU A 61 2.57 2.24 3.92
CA GLU A 61 2.05 3.60 4.07
C GLU A 61 0.53 3.65 3.98
N TYR A 62 -0.08 3.06 2.93
CA TYR A 62 -1.54 3.04 2.77
C TYR A 62 -2.25 2.23 3.87
N MET A 63 -1.60 1.20 4.40
CA MET A 63 -2.05 0.47 5.57
C MET A 63 -1.85 1.24 6.89
N GLY A 64 -1.25 2.42 6.85
CA GLY A 64 -1.06 3.29 8.00
C GLY A 64 0.00 2.83 8.97
N LEU A 65 0.90 1.92 8.57
CA LEU A 65 1.95 1.37 9.43
C LEU A 65 3.17 2.27 9.52
N VAL A 66 3.57 2.85 8.41
CA VAL A 66 4.76 3.70 8.32
C VAL A 66 4.47 5.01 7.59
N LYS A 67 5.38 5.97 7.76
CA LYS A 67 5.52 7.17 6.94
C LYS A 67 6.91 7.15 6.32
N SER A 68 7.02 7.52 5.04
CA SER A 68 8.28 7.72 4.37
C SER A 68 8.57 9.20 4.14
N GLU A 69 9.81 9.59 4.31
CA GLU A 69 10.35 10.89 3.88
C GLU A 69 11.19 10.72 2.62
N LYS A 70 11.46 11.82 1.92
CA LYS A 70 12.36 11.83 0.76
C LYS A 70 13.69 11.16 1.11
N GLN A 71 14.24 10.36 0.17
CA GLN A 71 15.42 9.50 0.38
C GLN A 71 15.18 8.34 1.35
N ILE A 72 13.94 7.94 1.50
CA ILE A 72 13.47 6.77 2.25
C ILE A 72 14.02 6.69 3.68
N LYS A 73 13.61 7.63 4.51
CA LYS A 73 13.62 7.46 5.95
C LYS A 73 12.23 7.01 6.38
N LEU A 74 12.16 5.79 6.91
CA LEU A 74 10.90 5.17 7.33
C LEU A 74 10.71 5.34 8.83
N SER A 75 9.55 5.81 9.24
CA SER A 75 9.16 5.92 10.65
C SER A 75 7.82 5.22 10.90
N ARG A 76 7.71 4.49 12.02
CA ARG A 76 6.44 3.90 12.43
C ARG A 76 5.44 4.98 12.79
N THR A 77 4.21 4.83 12.34
CA THR A 77 3.06 5.59 12.86
C THR A 77 2.70 5.09 14.26
N ASP A 78 1.74 5.73 14.93
CA ASP A 78 1.27 5.21 16.23
C ASP A 78 0.61 3.84 16.08
N LEU A 79 -0.17 3.61 15.00
CA LEU A 79 -0.67 2.29 14.66
C LEU A 79 0.48 1.31 14.40
N GLY A 80 1.48 1.73 13.62
CA GLY A 80 2.65 0.92 13.33
C GLY A 80 3.44 0.51 14.57
N LYS A 81 3.56 1.38 15.57
CA LYS A 81 4.19 1.07 16.86
C LYS A 81 3.42 -0.01 17.63
N ILE A 82 2.08 0.13 17.68
CA ILE A 82 1.22 -0.85 18.36
C ILE A 82 1.35 -2.22 17.69
N ILE A 83 1.20 -2.27 16.36
CA ILE A 83 1.29 -3.53 15.61
C ILE A 83 2.70 -4.13 15.72
N TYR A 84 3.75 -3.32 15.71
CA TYR A 84 5.12 -3.79 15.90
C TYR A 84 5.33 -4.47 17.27
N MET A 85 4.62 -4.04 18.31
CA MET A 85 4.69 -4.66 19.63
C MET A 85 3.82 -5.89 19.77
N GLU A 86 2.60 -5.87 19.21
CA GLU A 86 1.58 -6.91 19.46
C GLU A 86 1.59 -8.04 18.41
N ASP A 87 1.84 -7.71 17.15
CA ASP A 87 1.84 -8.66 16.02
C ASP A 87 2.84 -8.24 14.93
N PRO A 88 4.14 -8.23 15.22
CA PRO A 88 5.17 -7.78 14.27
C PRO A 88 5.18 -8.58 12.97
N GLY A 89 4.75 -9.84 13.00
CA GLY A 89 4.66 -10.72 11.84
C GLY A 89 3.41 -10.54 10.99
N LEU A 90 2.46 -9.71 11.40
CA LEU A 90 1.17 -9.48 10.73
C LEU A 90 0.38 -10.78 10.49
N GLN A 91 0.37 -11.69 11.48
CA GLN A 91 -0.24 -13.01 11.36
C GLN A 91 -1.69 -13.03 11.85
N GLU A 92 -2.02 -12.19 12.82
CA GLU A 92 -3.33 -12.16 13.46
C GLU A 92 -4.44 -11.72 12.51
N LEU A 93 -5.60 -12.36 12.59
CA LEU A 93 -6.75 -12.00 11.76
C LEU A 93 -7.21 -10.56 12.02
N LEU A 94 -7.17 -10.11 13.27
CA LEU A 94 -7.54 -8.75 13.65
C LEU A 94 -6.61 -7.74 12.98
N THR A 95 -5.30 -7.97 13.03
CA THR A 95 -4.31 -7.13 12.34
C THR A 95 -4.60 -7.05 10.85
N LYS A 96 -4.75 -8.19 10.18
CA LYS A 96 -5.03 -8.24 8.73
C LYS A 96 -6.32 -7.51 8.36
N THR A 97 -7.38 -7.67 9.16
CA THR A 97 -8.65 -6.97 8.95
C THR A 97 -8.50 -5.47 9.12
N LEU A 98 -7.77 -5.02 10.15
CA LEU A 98 -7.49 -3.61 10.37
C LEU A 98 -6.68 -3.00 9.23
N LEU A 99 -5.61 -3.67 8.78
CA LEU A 99 -4.78 -3.19 7.66
C LEU A 99 -5.59 -3.12 6.37
N HIS A 100 -6.50 -4.09 6.14
CA HIS A 100 -7.43 -4.02 5.01
C HIS A 100 -8.36 -2.80 5.12
N ALA A 101 -8.94 -2.54 6.28
CA ALA A 101 -9.76 -1.35 6.50
C ALA A 101 -8.97 -0.04 6.29
N MET A 102 -7.71 -0.02 6.72
CA MET A 102 -6.85 1.16 6.57
C MET A 102 -6.51 1.48 5.12
N ILE A 103 -6.25 0.49 4.26
CA ILE A 103 -5.98 0.72 2.84
C ILE A 103 -7.21 1.21 2.07
N LEU A 104 -8.42 0.92 2.57
CA LEU A 104 -9.69 1.33 1.96
C LEU A 104 -10.15 2.74 2.34
N ARG A 105 -9.44 3.45 3.21
CA ARG A 105 -9.83 4.79 3.66
C ARG A 105 -9.88 5.77 2.47
N GLN A 106 -10.84 6.68 2.49
CA GLN A 106 -10.94 7.77 1.51
C GLN A 106 -9.78 8.76 1.62
N GLU A 107 -9.32 9.01 2.86
CA GLU A 107 -8.15 9.84 3.13
C GLU A 107 -6.97 8.96 3.54
N ASN A 108 -5.83 9.18 2.89
CA ASN A 108 -4.57 8.44 3.12
C ASN A 108 -4.64 6.92 2.86
N GLY A 109 -5.72 6.42 2.26
CA GLY A 109 -5.81 5.08 1.72
C GLY A 109 -5.40 5.03 0.24
N ALA A 110 -5.46 3.85 -0.35
CA ALA A 110 -5.21 3.64 -1.78
C ALA A 110 -6.48 3.98 -2.58
N ASP A 111 -6.44 5.03 -3.39
CA ASP A 111 -7.62 5.59 -4.06
C ASP A 111 -8.44 4.53 -4.82
N MET A 112 -7.79 3.71 -5.65
CA MET A 112 -8.50 2.68 -6.42
C MET A 112 -9.15 1.61 -5.53
N TRP A 113 -8.48 1.20 -4.45
CA TRP A 113 -9.03 0.25 -3.49
C TRP A 113 -10.21 0.85 -2.74
N SER A 114 -10.07 2.09 -2.31
CA SER A 114 -11.17 2.85 -1.68
C SER A 114 -12.38 2.98 -2.60
N ASP A 115 -12.18 3.34 -3.86
CA ASP A 115 -13.25 3.49 -4.84
C ASP A 115 -13.96 2.16 -5.13
N ILE A 116 -13.21 1.05 -5.26
CA ILE A 116 -13.79 -0.28 -5.47
C ILE A 116 -14.72 -0.65 -4.32
N PHE A 117 -14.22 -0.57 -3.09
CA PHE A 117 -14.93 -1.08 -1.92
C PHE A 117 -16.01 -0.12 -1.38
N ASN A 118 -15.77 1.20 -1.46
CA ASN A 118 -16.70 2.18 -0.88
C ASN A 118 -17.68 2.77 -1.91
N SER A 119 -17.37 2.71 -3.21
CA SER A 119 -18.19 3.35 -4.25
C SER A 119 -18.75 2.38 -5.28
N ILE A 120 -17.99 1.36 -5.70
CA ILE A 120 -18.44 0.43 -6.74
C ILE A 120 -19.20 -0.76 -6.13
N PHE A 121 -18.56 -1.52 -5.23
CA PHE A 121 -19.19 -2.73 -4.67
C PHE A 121 -20.54 -2.49 -4.02
N PRO A 122 -20.82 -1.38 -3.31
CA PRO A 122 -22.14 -1.14 -2.73
C PRO A 122 -23.29 -1.06 -3.75
N LYS A 123 -22.98 -0.77 -5.02
CA LYS A 123 -23.99 -0.76 -6.11
C LYS A 123 -24.42 -2.16 -6.53
N TYR A 124 -23.63 -3.18 -6.22
CA TYR A 124 -23.78 -4.55 -6.76
C TYR A 124 -23.96 -5.57 -5.63
N ARG A 125 -25.17 -5.65 -5.08
CA ARG A 125 -25.49 -6.52 -3.91
C ARG A 125 -25.19 -8.00 -4.12
N ASN A 126 -25.26 -8.49 -5.36
CA ASN A 126 -25.05 -9.90 -5.71
C ASN A 126 -23.65 -10.16 -6.30
N GLY A 127 -22.71 -9.23 -6.09
CA GLY A 127 -21.38 -9.27 -6.68
C GLY A 127 -21.31 -8.62 -8.06
N ILE A 128 -20.11 -8.39 -8.54
CA ILE A 128 -19.82 -7.74 -9.82
C ILE A 128 -18.92 -8.65 -10.67
N LYS A 129 -19.20 -8.78 -11.95
CA LYS A 129 -18.32 -9.46 -12.89
C LYS A 129 -17.08 -8.59 -13.16
N LYS A 130 -15.93 -9.24 -13.39
CA LYS A 130 -14.65 -8.58 -13.64
C LYS A 130 -14.73 -7.54 -14.77
N GLU A 131 -15.40 -7.88 -15.86
CA GLU A 131 -15.52 -7.01 -17.03
C GLU A 131 -16.29 -5.72 -16.70
N LEU A 132 -17.33 -5.84 -15.89
CA LEU A 132 -18.12 -4.69 -15.44
C LEU A 132 -17.34 -3.85 -14.43
N LEU A 133 -16.57 -4.46 -13.53
CA LEU A 133 -15.69 -3.73 -12.62
C LEU A 133 -14.64 -2.92 -13.39
N ILE A 134 -14.04 -3.50 -14.43
CA ILE A 134 -13.08 -2.80 -15.30
C ILE A 134 -13.76 -1.60 -15.99
N LEU A 135 -14.99 -1.77 -16.48
CA LEU A 135 -15.74 -0.69 -17.12
C LEU A 135 -16.01 0.46 -16.14
N GLU A 136 -16.50 0.16 -14.93
CA GLU A 136 -16.73 1.16 -13.87
C GLU A 136 -15.44 1.92 -13.52
N LEU A 137 -14.31 1.21 -13.36
CA LEU A 137 -13.02 1.81 -13.09
C LEU A 137 -12.54 2.70 -14.25
N ASN A 138 -12.66 2.24 -15.48
CA ASN A 138 -12.30 3.03 -16.65
C ASN A 138 -13.12 4.33 -16.75
N GLN A 139 -14.41 4.27 -16.48
CA GLN A 139 -15.26 5.47 -16.45
C GLN A 139 -14.85 6.44 -15.33
N LEU A 140 -14.56 5.90 -14.14
CA LEU A 140 -14.18 6.70 -12.99
C LEU A 140 -12.81 7.40 -13.20
N TYR A 141 -11.87 6.71 -13.85
CA TYR A 141 -10.49 7.18 -14.00
C TYR A 141 -10.14 7.75 -15.37
N ALA A 142 -11.06 7.73 -16.36
CA ALA A 142 -10.81 8.23 -17.72
C ALA A 142 -10.19 9.64 -17.77
N ASN A 143 -10.49 10.49 -16.78
CA ASN A 143 -10.02 11.87 -16.68
C ASN A 143 -9.10 12.15 -15.48
N LYS A 144 -8.73 11.11 -14.71
CA LYS A 144 -8.00 11.27 -13.44
C LYS A 144 -6.57 10.72 -13.48
N VAL A 145 -6.28 9.80 -14.38
CA VAL A 145 -4.98 9.13 -14.44
C VAL A 145 -4.09 9.84 -15.45
N THR A 146 -3.11 10.57 -14.96
CA THR A 146 -1.98 11.00 -15.79
C THR A 146 -1.07 9.79 -15.98
N THR A 147 -1.07 9.21 -17.17
CA THR A 147 -0.05 8.27 -17.59
C THR A 147 1.31 8.98 -17.53
N LYS A 148 2.18 8.54 -16.63
CA LYS A 148 3.61 8.82 -16.80
C LYS A 148 4.06 8.01 -18.03
N ASN A 149 4.30 8.71 -19.14
CA ASN A 149 5.15 8.20 -20.20
C ASN A 149 6.60 8.14 -19.73
#